data_4f9edf85cc9f2f9a705dfe9abd9053ff
#
_entry.id   4f9edf85cc9f2f9a705dfe9abd9053ff
#
_cell.length_a   1.000
_cell.length_b   1.000
_cell.length_c   1.000
_cell.angle_alpha   90.00
_cell.angle_beta   90.00
_cell.angle_gamma   90.00
#
_symmetry.space_group_name_H-M   'P 1'
#
loop_
_entity.id
_entity.type
_entity.pdbx_description
1 polymer ?
#
loop_
_entity_poly.entity_id
_entity_poly.type
_entity_poly.pdbx_seq_one_letter_code
_entity_poly.pdbx_strand_id
1 'polypeptide(L)'
;MMGLSMPMMLMFGALVILTLCSVFSVKYRDLGFFGALVAIILGFSAVTLKNPELIYYTVFVLAISIINLLSLKRIKSVIQGVDFGLVGLMALATLYIFSTQDLAMILAAFVLVSVPTYILVMIREGGANVEVGIKYITFMVLATVLFLIGAIILVYTKNAFSGILYIFGYVMLVLGLSIEVGIAPLHEWVPDVFTSADPIPMSIIASLAKIVPFVIALQILMSTANSLTVSITLFTAVLAAISMFTGNIGALTSKEPARVLGYSTVANMGYVLACIVVVIKPEFFYFALTGVLLMLFSNAAGKIGFFNAIKNKGAYSPLMYMLAFSFIGIPPLMGFWGKFFILFALIKAEYVWLAALIVINSAISVPYYTRLARELGEGWKANLTNYICIAAVIIISITILPDWFFKGVEVIAQTISIAI
;
A
#
# COMPACT_ATOMS: atom_id res chain seq x y z
N MET A 1 30.29 -24.23 -9.90
CA MET A 1 29.96 -22.84 -9.61
C MET A 1 28.65 -22.52 -10.34
N MET A 2 27.50 -22.49 -9.63
CA MET A 2 26.26 -21.96 -10.22
C MET A 2 26.48 -20.47 -10.47
N GLY A 3 26.59 -20.07 -11.73
CA GLY A 3 26.67 -18.66 -12.08
C GLY A 3 25.39 -17.97 -11.65
N LEU A 4 25.48 -16.89 -10.87
CA LEU A 4 24.35 -16.03 -10.54
C LEU A 4 23.66 -15.59 -11.84
N SER A 5 22.32 -15.76 -11.93
CA SER A 5 21.57 -15.27 -13.08
C SER A 5 21.65 -13.74 -13.17
N MET A 6 21.56 -13.19 -14.37
CA MET A 6 21.58 -11.73 -14.59
C MET A 6 20.60 -10.95 -13.68
N PRO A 7 19.34 -11.37 -13.50
CA PRO A 7 18.42 -10.72 -12.57
C PRO A 7 18.91 -10.75 -11.11
N MET A 8 19.51 -11.85 -10.66
CA MET A 8 20.04 -11.94 -9.31
C MET A 8 21.24 -11.01 -9.11
N MET A 9 22.13 -10.89 -10.12
CA MET A 9 23.26 -9.95 -10.05
C MET A 9 22.77 -8.50 -9.99
N LEU A 10 21.75 -8.13 -10.76
CA LEU A 10 21.15 -6.79 -10.72
C LEU A 10 20.52 -6.48 -9.37
N MET A 11 19.76 -7.42 -8.78
CA MET A 11 19.14 -7.23 -7.47
C MET A 11 20.20 -7.12 -6.36
N PHE A 12 21.22 -7.96 -6.40
CA PHE A 12 22.34 -7.86 -5.45
C PHE A 12 23.09 -6.54 -5.61
N GLY A 13 23.38 -6.13 -6.86
CA GLY A 13 23.99 -4.84 -7.16
C GLY A 13 23.16 -3.66 -6.65
N ALA A 14 21.83 -3.73 -6.79
CA ALA A 14 20.90 -2.72 -6.26
C ALA A 14 21.02 -2.59 -4.73
N LEU A 15 21.04 -3.72 -3.99
CA LEU A 15 21.19 -3.72 -2.54
C LEU A 15 22.56 -3.16 -2.10
N VAL A 16 23.65 -3.56 -2.79
CA VAL A 16 25.00 -3.06 -2.48
C VAL A 16 25.08 -1.55 -2.71
N ILE A 17 24.60 -1.06 -3.86
CA ILE A 17 24.60 0.38 -4.16
C ILE A 17 23.76 1.15 -3.14
N LEU A 18 22.56 0.65 -2.84
CA LEU A 18 21.67 1.27 -1.85
C LEU A 18 22.36 1.40 -0.49
N THR A 19 22.97 0.31 -0.01
CA THR A 19 23.66 0.27 1.30
C THR A 19 24.86 1.20 1.34
N LEU A 20 25.75 1.12 0.35
CA LEU A 20 26.94 1.97 0.29
C LEU A 20 26.56 3.45 0.19
N CYS A 21 25.63 3.80 -0.73
CA CYS A 21 25.19 5.19 -0.87
C CYS A 21 24.48 5.70 0.40
N SER A 22 23.72 4.85 1.10
CA SER A 22 23.09 5.22 2.37
C SER A 22 24.11 5.52 3.46
N VAL A 23 25.19 4.75 3.58
CA VAL A 23 26.28 4.99 4.54
C VAL A 23 27.00 6.31 4.18
N PHE A 24 27.39 6.51 2.93
CA PHE A 24 28.08 7.74 2.54
C PHE A 24 27.17 8.98 2.52
N SER A 25 25.86 8.80 2.46
CA SER A 25 24.88 9.90 2.47
C SER A 25 24.86 10.67 3.80
N VAL A 26 25.37 10.10 4.88
CA VAL A 26 25.57 10.80 6.16
C VAL A 26 26.44 12.06 5.98
N LYS A 27 27.40 12.01 5.05
CA LYS A 27 28.25 13.16 4.70
C LYS A 27 27.73 13.97 3.51
N TYR A 28 27.18 13.28 2.51
CA TYR A 28 26.71 13.89 1.25
C TYR A 28 25.29 13.42 0.96
N ARG A 29 24.30 14.18 1.36
CA ARG A 29 22.87 13.84 1.27
C ARG A 29 22.41 13.40 -0.12
N ASP A 30 22.91 14.06 -1.17
CA ASP A 30 22.51 13.76 -2.56
C ASP A 30 22.95 12.37 -3.01
N LEU A 31 24.02 11.79 -2.41
CA LEU A 31 24.39 10.39 -2.68
C LEU A 31 23.31 9.42 -2.24
N GLY A 32 22.61 9.68 -1.13
CA GLY A 32 21.48 8.88 -0.70
C GLY A 32 20.34 8.88 -1.72
N PHE A 33 20.00 10.07 -2.24
CA PHE A 33 18.96 10.20 -3.26
C PHE A 33 19.33 9.48 -4.56
N PHE A 34 20.50 9.74 -5.12
CA PHE A 34 20.94 9.10 -6.37
C PHE A 34 21.15 7.60 -6.19
N GLY A 35 21.71 7.17 -5.06
CA GLY A 35 21.89 5.76 -4.74
C GLY A 35 20.56 5.00 -4.66
N ALA A 36 19.56 5.57 -3.98
CA ALA A 36 18.22 4.99 -3.91
C ALA A 36 17.55 4.95 -5.30
N LEU A 37 17.67 6.03 -6.09
CA LEU A 37 17.12 6.08 -7.45
C LEU A 37 17.73 4.99 -8.35
N VAL A 38 19.06 4.87 -8.37
CA VAL A 38 19.77 3.85 -9.17
C VAL A 38 19.40 2.44 -8.69
N ALA A 39 19.35 2.22 -7.37
CA ALA A 39 18.96 0.93 -6.80
C ALA A 39 17.54 0.51 -7.21
N ILE A 40 16.56 1.43 -7.17
CA ILE A 40 15.19 1.14 -7.59
C ILE A 40 15.11 0.83 -9.08
N ILE A 41 15.86 1.54 -9.93
CA ILE A 41 15.92 1.25 -11.38
C ILE A 41 16.54 -0.12 -11.64
N LEU A 42 17.61 -0.48 -10.94
CA LEU A 42 18.22 -1.80 -11.05
C LEU A 42 17.28 -2.91 -10.56
N GLY A 43 16.58 -2.69 -9.44
CA GLY A 43 15.57 -3.61 -8.94
C GLY A 43 14.40 -3.80 -9.91
N PHE A 44 13.91 -2.71 -10.51
CA PHE A 44 12.91 -2.75 -11.58
C PHE A 44 13.42 -3.59 -12.77
N SER A 45 14.63 -3.33 -13.25
CA SER A 45 15.22 -4.08 -14.35
C SER A 45 15.41 -5.57 -14.00
N ALA A 46 15.81 -5.88 -12.77
CA ALA A 46 15.98 -7.26 -12.30
C ALA A 46 14.66 -8.04 -12.32
N VAL A 47 13.58 -7.44 -11.82
CA VAL A 47 12.26 -8.09 -11.77
C VAL A 47 11.66 -8.24 -13.17
N THR A 48 11.73 -7.22 -14.00
CA THR A 48 11.19 -7.28 -15.37
C THR A 48 11.95 -8.22 -16.29
N LEU A 49 13.27 -8.38 -16.11
CA LEU A 49 14.05 -9.38 -16.85
C LEU A 49 13.75 -10.81 -16.39
N LYS A 50 13.44 -11.00 -15.10
CA LYS A 50 13.07 -12.32 -14.58
C LYS A 50 11.65 -12.72 -14.98
N ASN A 51 10.72 -11.78 -14.87
CA ASN A 51 9.30 -11.97 -15.11
C ASN A 51 8.74 -10.77 -15.92
N PRO A 52 8.87 -10.79 -17.26
CA PRO A 52 8.44 -9.66 -18.12
C PRO A 52 6.97 -9.28 -17.94
N GLU A 53 6.13 -10.24 -17.57
CA GLU A 53 4.70 -10.05 -17.35
C GLU A 53 4.38 -9.13 -16.16
N LEU A 54 5.31 -9.03 -15.19
CA LEU A 54 5.16 -8.15 -14.04
C LEU A 54 5.42 -6.67 -14.36
N ILE A 55 5.73 -6.31 -15.60
CA ILE A 55 6.08 -4.94 -16.00
C ILE A 55 4.99 -3.94 -15.58
N TYR A 56 3.73 -4.32 -15.66
CA TYR A 56 2.60 -3.45 -15.32
C TYR A 56 2.56 -3.07 -13.84
N TYR A 57 2.82 -4.05 -12.97
CA TYR A 57 2.95 -3.83 -11.54
C TYR A 57 4.20 -3.03 -11.20
N THR A 58 5.34 -3.43 -11.75
CA THR A 58 6.64 -2.84 -11.43
C THR A 58 6.76 -1.38 -11.86
N VAL A 59 6.13 -1.00 -12.99
CA VAL A 59 6.07 0.40 -13.45
C VAL A 59 5.32 1.30 -12.44
N PHE A 60 4.21 0.84 -11.88
CA PHE A 60 3.50 1.62 -10.85
C PHE A 60 4.31 1.74 -9.56
N VAL A 61 4.95 0.66 -9.11
CA VAL A 61 5.84 0.70 -7.93
C VAL A 61 7.02 1.63 -8.18
N LEU A 62 7.64 1.56 -9.35
CA LEU A 62 8.73 2.47 -9.75
C LEU A 62 8.29 3.93 -9.70
N ALA A 63 7.16 4.26 -10.32
CA ALA A 63 6.63 5.62 -10.37
C ALA A 63 6.31 6.16 -8.97
N ILE A 64 5.60 5.38 -8.14
CA ILE A 64 5.28 5.74 -6.75
C ILE A 64 6.57 5.95 -5.93
N SER A 65 7.56 5.09 -6.10
CA SER A 65 8.84 5.18 -5.38
C SER A 65 9.63 6.43 -5.77
N ILE A 66 9.71 6.77 -7.06
CA ILE A 66 10.36 7.98 -7.54
C ILE A 66 9.69 9.23 -6.99
N ILE A 67 8.35 9.30 -7.00
CA ILE A 67 7.61 10.44 -6.48
C ILE A 67 7.84 10.58 -4.96
N ASN A 68 7.90 9.47 -4.23
CA ASN A 68 8.23 9.49 -2.80
C ASN A 68 9.67 10.00 -2.54
N LEU A 69 10.66 9.57 -3.32
CA LEU A 69 12.03 10.10 -3.22
C LEU A 69 12.09 11.61 -3.51
N LEU A 70 11.36 12.07 -4.53
CA LEU A 70 11.28 13.50 -4.86
C LEU A 70 10.59 14.30 -3.74
N SER A 71 9.54 13.74 -3.14
CA SER A 71 8.84 14.35 -2.01
C SER A 71 9.76 14.50 -0.81
N LEU A 72 10.55 13.47 -0.50
CA LEU A 72 11.46 13.44 0.64
C LEU A 72 12.61 14.46 0.53
N LYS A 73 12.98 14.87 -0.68
CA LYS A 73 13.97 15.95 -0.92
C LYS A 73 13.59 17.28 -0.27
N ARG A 74 12.30 17.47 0.06
CA ARG A 74 11.77 18.70 0.67
C ARG A 74 12.07 18.84 2.17
N ILE A 75 12.44 17.74 2.83
CA ILE A 75 12.73 17.76 4.28
C ILE A 75 14.24 17.64 4.49
N LYS A 76 14.78 18.50 5.32
CA LYS A 76 16.13 18.34 5.86
C LYS A 76 16.04 17.41 7.08
N SER A 77 16.23 16.12 6.83
CA SER A 77 16.18 15.08 7.86
C SER A 77 17.42 15.13 8.77
N VAL A 78 17.24 14.78 10.04
CA VAL A 78 18.35 14.62 11.00
C VAL A 78 19.28 13.46 10.63
N ILE A 79 18.73 12.42 10.00
CA ILE A 79 19.49 11.26 9.53
C ILE A 79 20.11 11.47 8.14
N GLN A 80 20.19 12.73 7.70
CA GLN A 80 20.78 13.14 6.42
C GLN A 80 20.13 12.42 5.22
N GLY A 81 20.91 11.65 4.45
CA GLY A 81 20.44 10.94 3.26
C GLY A 81 20.06 9.48 3.49
N VAL A 82 20.18 8.96 4.73
CA VAL A 82 19.79 7.58 5.07
C VAL A 82 18.28 7.36 4.88
N ASP A 83 17.49 8.41 5.05
CA ASP A 83 16.05 8.41 4.78
C ASP A 83 15.70 7.99 3.35
N PHE A 84 16.48 8.38 2.34
CA PHE A 84 16.31 7.90 0.96
C PHE A 84 16.61 6.41 0.84
N GLY A 85 17.61 5.91 1.57
CA GLY A 85 17.94 4.49 1.62
C GLY A 85 16.80 3.64 2.18
N LEU A 86 16.11 4.13 3.20
CA LEU A 86 14.93 3.47 3.78
C LEU A 86 13.80 3.35 2.75
N VAL A 87 13.52 4.42 2.01
CA VAL A 87 12.52 4.39 0.92
C VAL A 87 12.95 3.44 -0.20
N GLY A 88 14.25 3.45 -0.56
CA GLY A 88 14.82 2.53 -1.55
C GLY A 88 14.65 1.07 -1.14
N LEU A 89 14.87 0.74 0.14
CA LEU A 89 14.68 -0.62 0.67
C LEU A 89 13.21 -1.06 0.59
N MET A 90 12.28 -0.21 0.99
CA MET A 90 10.84 -0.47 0.85
C MET A 90 10.45 -0.71 -0.61
N ALA A 91 10.97 0.11 -1.53
CA ALA A 91 10.70 -0.01 -2.96
C ALA A 91 11.23 -1.34 -3.53
N LEU A 92 12.48 -1.72 -3.20
CA LEU A 92 13.06 -2.99 -3.64
C LEU A 92 12.27 -4.20 -3.13
N ALA A 93 11.86 -4.19 -1.86
CA ALA A 93 11.03 -5.25 -1.28
C ALA A 93 9.66 -5.33 -1.97
N THR A 94 9.04 -4.17 -2.26
CA THR A 94 7.76 -4.10 -2.97
C THR A 94 7.87 -4.58 -4.42
N LEU A 95 8.95 -4.27 -5.12
CA LEU A 95 9.21 -4.79 -6.48
C LEU A 95 9.39 -6.30 -6.48
N TYR A 96 10.04 -6.85 -5.45
CA TYR A 96 10.42 -8.26 -5.39
C TYR A 96 9.26 -9.20 -5.03
N ILE A 97 8.22 -8.72 -4.36
CA ILE A 97 7.18 -9.54 -3.72
C ILE A 97 6.50 -10.56 -4.66
N PHE A 98 6.29 -10.22 -5.93
CA PHE A 98 5.71 -11.13 -6.92
C PHE A 98 6.75 -11.99 -7.66
N SER A 99 8.04 -11.80 -7.42
CA SER A 99 9.10 -12.55 -8.08
C SER A 99 9.56 -13.78 -7.30
N THR A 100 8.95 -14.05 -6.15
CA THR A 100 9.25 -15.21 -5.31
C THR A 100 7.97 -15.88 -4.80
N GLN A 101 8.05 -17.19 -4.65
CA GLN A 101 7.02 -18.03 -4.00
C GLN A 101 7.52 -18.62 -2.67
N ASP A 102 8.78 -18.37 -2.31
CA ASP A 102 9.36 -18.80 -1.06
C ASP A 102 8.78 -18.01 0.11
N LEU A 103 8.12 -18.70 1.05
CA LEU A 103 7.47 -18.09 2.20
C LEU A 103 8.44 -17.26 3.04
N ALA A 104 9.66 -17.75 3.27
CA ALA A 104 10.65 -17.03 4.07
C ALA A 104 11.04 -15.70 3.40
N MET A 105 11.20 -15.71 2.07
CA MET A 105 11.48 -14.50 1.30
C MET A 105 10.29 -13.53 1.26
N ILE A 106 9.07 -14.06 1.20
CA ILE A 106 7.83 -13.27 1.26
C ILE A 106 7.71 -12.58 2.62
N LEU A 107 7.90 -13.32 3.72
CA LEU A 107 7.85 -12.75 5.08
C LEU A 107 9.02 -11.79 5.35
N ALA A 108 10.21 -12.06 4.80
CA ALA A 108 11.33 -11.11 4.85
C ALA A 108 11.00 -9.81 4.12
N ALA A 109 10.38 -9.85 2.94
CA ALA A 109 9.94 -8.66 2.22
C ALA A 109 8.92 -7.84 3.02
N PHE A 110 8.00 -8.49 3.75
CA PHE A 110 7.09 -7.82 4.68
C PHE A 110 7.83 -7.00 5.74
N VAL A 111 8.80 -7.62 6.42
CA VAL A 111 9.61 -6.96 7.44
C VAL A 111 10.44 -5.81 6.84
N LEU A 112 11.02 -6.01 5.65
CA LEU A 112 11.80 -4.99 4.94
C LEU A 112 10.98 -3.77 4.49
N VAL A 113 9.66 -3.90 4.40
CA VAL A 113 8.76 -2.76 4.16
C VAL A 113 8.33 -2.11 5.47
N SER A 114 8.02 -2.89 6.50
CA SER A 114 7.49 -2.37 7.77
C SER A 114 8.56 -1.65 8.61
N VAL A 115 9.75 -2.24 8.79
CA VAL A 115 10.80 -1.69 9.67
C VAL A 115 11.25 -0.26 9.27
N PRO A 116 11.48 0.08 8.00
CA PRO A 116 11.81 1.44 7.60
C PRO A 116 10.76 2.47 8.02
N THR A 117 9.48 2.09 8.08
CA THR A 117 8.40 3.01 8.47
C THR A 117 8.52 3.47 9.92
N TYR A 118 9.12 2.65 10.80
CA TYR A 118 9.32 2.97 12.22
C TYR A 118 10.25 4.18 12.40
N ILE A 119 11.23 4.31 11.51
CA ILE A 119 12.17 5.43 11.51
C ILE A 119 11.56 6.62 10.75
N LEU A 120 10.99 6.36 9.58
CA LEU A 120 10.43 7.41 8.73
C LEU A 120 9.33 8.21 9.44
N VAL A 121 8.47 7.57 10.23
CA VAL A 121 7.37 8.24 10.94
C VAL A 121 7.86 9.30 11.94
N MET A 122 9.06 9.12 12.47
CA MET A 122 9.66 10.05 13.42
C MET A 122 10.30 11.28 12.77
N ILE A 123 10.60 11.20 11.46
CA ILE A 123 11.31 12.27 10.77
C ILE A 123 10.43 13.51 10.66
N ARG A 124 10.97 14.65 11.06
CA ARG A 124 10.42 15.98 10.78
C ARG A 124 11.53 16.95 10.43
N GLU A 125 11.17 18.10 9.91
CA GLU A 125 12.14 19.13 9.60
C GLU A 125 12.89 19.61 10.85
N GLY A 126 14.22 19.48 10.82
CA GLY A 126 15.12 19.89 11.91
C GLY A 126 15.05 19.03 13.17
N GLY A 127 14.40 17.85 13.17
CA GLY A 127 14.32 17.03 14.38
C GLY A 127 13.68 15.66 14.18
N ALA A 128 13.33 15.03 15.30
CA ALA A 128 12.59 13.79 15.35
C ALA A 128 11.39 13.91 16.30
N ASN A 129 10.27 13.32 15.95
CA ASN A 129 9.08 13.21 16.80
C ASN A 129 9.03 11.80 17.41
N VAL A 130 9.69 11.64 18.55
CA VAL A 130 9.84 10.36 19.24
C VAL A 130 8.50 9.85 19.79
N GLU A 131 7.63 10.74 20.26
CA GLU A 131 6.32 10.37 20.82
C GLU A 131 5.44 9.67 19.75
N VAL A 132 5.37 10.26 18.56
CA VAL A 132 4.66 9.66 17.42
C VAL A 132 5.31 8.33 17.03
N GLY A 133 6.64 8.27 17.05
CA GLY A 133 7.39 7.05 16.78
C GLY A 133 7.05 5.93 17.74
N ILE A 134 7.07 6.18 19.03
CA ILE A 134 6.74 5.18 20.06
C ILE A 134 5.31 4.67 19.87
N LYS A 135 4.35 5.57 19.68
CA LYS A 135 2.95 5.18 19.42
C LYS A 135 2.85 4.28 18.19
N TYR A 136 3.46 4.67 17.09
CA TYR A 136 3.44 3.91 15.83
C TYR A 136 4.10 2.54 15.98
N ILE A 137 5.33 2.48 16.51
CA ILE A 137 6.09 1.23 16.67
C ILE A 137 5.34 0.23 17.53
N THR A 138 4.68 0.67 18.62
CA THR A 138 3.91 -0.23 19.48
C THR A 138 2.84 -0.99 18.72
N PHE A 139 2.07 -0.30 17.86
CA PHE A 139 1.07 -0.95 17.02
C PHE A 139 1.69 -1.82 15.92
N MET A 140 2.75 -1.34 15.27
CA MET A 140 3.35 -2.04 14.14
C MET A 140 4.09 -3.31 14.56
N VAL A 141 4.77 -3.31 15.71
CA VAL A 141 5.40 -4.53 16.23
C VAL A 141 4.35 -5.58 16.56
N LEU A 142 3.25 -5.20 17.23
CA LEU A 142 2.13 -6.11 17.49
C LEU A 142 1.52 -6.65 16.18
N ALA A 143 1.31 -5.78 15.21
CA ALA A 143 0.82 -6.16 13.88
C ALA A 143 1.71 -7.20 13.20
N THR A 144 3.02 -6.92 13.16
CA THR A 144 4.02 -7.80 12.55
C THR A 144 4.05 -9.17 13.22
N VAL A 145 4.07 -9.23 14.55
CA VAL A 145 4.07 -10.48 15.30
C VAL A 145 2.83 -11.32 15.00
N LEU A 146 1.63 -10.72 15.09
CA LEU A 146 0.37 -11.42 14.80
C LEU A 146 0.33 -11.92 13.35
N PHE A 147 0.74 -11.07 12.40
CA PHE A 147 0.76 -11.42 10.98
C PHE A 147 1.68 -12.60 10.69
N LEU A 148 2.93 -12.54 11.19
CA LEU A 148 3.93 -13.60 10.97
C LEU A 148 3.51 -14.92 11.62
N ILE A 149 3.03 -14.89 12.86
CA ILE A 149 2.54 -16.12 13.54
C ILE A 149 1.34 -16.70 12.79
N GLY A 150 0.37 -15.85 12.40
CA GLY A 150 -0.79 -16.27 11.62
C GLY A 150 -0.38 -16.93 10.29
N ALA A 151 0.55 -16.32 9.55
CA ALA A 151 1.08 -16.83 8.30
C ALA A 151 1.74 -18.22 8.47
N ILE A 152 2.61 -18.36 9.47
CA ILE A 152 3.32 -19.62 9.76
C ILE A 152 2.33 -20.72 10.12
N ILE A 153 1.35 -20.43 10.99
CA ILE A 153 0.32 -21.41 11.38
C ILE A 153 -0.50 -21.85 10.17
N LEU A 154 -0.94 -20.93 9.32
CA LEU A 154 -1.73 -21.27 8.13
C LEU A 154 -0.95 -22.18 7.18
N VAL A 155 0.32 -21.88 6.90
CA VAL A 155 1.14 -22.72 6.04
C VAL A 155 1.43 -24.09 6.69
N TYR A 156 1.64 -24.14 8.01
CA TYR A 156 1.78 -25.39 8.73
C TYR A 156 0.53 -26.27 8.61
N THR A 157 -0.67 -25.70 8.70
CA THR A 157 -1.95 -26.44 8.60
C THR A 157 -2.23 -26.99 7.21
N LYS A 158 -1.53 -26.52 6.17
CA LYS A 158 -1.58 -27.14 4.83
C LYS A 158 -1.06 -28.57 4.84
N ASN A 159 -0.04 -28.86 5.65
CA ASN A 159 0.59 -30.19 5.73
C ASN A 159 0.04 -31.04 6.88
N ALA A 160 -0.39 -30.44 7.98
CA ALA A 160 -0.92 -31.09 9.17
C ALA A 160 -2.24 -30.44 9.58
N PHE A 161 -3.33 -30.79 8.89
CA PHE A 161 -4.62 -30.14 9.06
C PHE A 161 -5.17 -30.25 10.48
N SER A 162 -5.44 -29.11 11.08
CA SER A 162 -6.17 -28.96 12.32
C SER A 162 -7.11 -27.76 12.19
N GLY A 163 -8.42 -28.00 12.27
CA GLY A 163 -9.42 -26.93 12.10
C GLY A 163 -9.26 -25.79 13.10
N ILE A 164 -8.94 -26.11 14.37
CA ILE A 164 -8.73 -25.08 15.40
C ILE A 164 -7.50 -24.23 15.10
N LEU A 165 -6.39 -24.86 14.72
CA LEU A 165 -5.16 -24.13 14.35
C LEU A 165 -5.37 -23.28 13.10
N TYR A 166 -6.11 -23.79 12.11
CA TYR A 166 -6.44 -23.02 10.91
C TYR A 166 -7.23 -21.76 11.24
N ILE A 167 -8.30 -21.88 12.04
CA ILE A 167 -9.10 -20.73 12.47
C ILE A 167 -8.23 -19.73 13.24
N PHE A 168 -7.40 -20.22 14.17
CA PHE A 168 -6.52 -19.37 14.95
C PHE A 168 -5.50 -18.65 14.06
N GLY A 169 -4.84 -19.35 13.13
CA GLY A 169 -3.91 -18.76 12.16
C GLY A 169 -4.56 -17.72 11.26
N TYR A 170 -5.77 -18.00 10.76
CA TYR A 170 -6.53 -17.07 9.93
C TYR A 170 -6.87 -15.78 10.71
N VAL A 171 -7.40 -15.90 11.92
CA VAL A 171 -7.75 -14.74 12.76
C VAL A 171 -6.51 -13.92 13.09
N MET A 172 -5.40 -14.55 13.48
CA MET A 172 -4.15 -13.85 13.78
C MET A 172 -3.62 -13.09 12.55
N LEU A 173 -3.62 -13.72 11.37
CA LEU A 173 -3.15 -13.07 10.14
C LEU A 173 -4.03 -11.87 9.78
N VAL A 174 -5.36 -12.01 9.84
CA VAL A 174 -6.30 -10.93 9.52
C VAL A 174 -6.23 -9.80 10.56
N LEU A 175 -6.08 -10.10 11.86
CA LEU A 175 -5.90 -9.08 12.90
C LEU A 175 -4.55 -8.37 12.75
N GLY A 176 -3.47 -9.09 12.48
CA GLY A 176 -2.16 -8.51 12.21
C GLY A 176 -2.20 -7.58 11.00
N LEU A 177 -2.79 -8.03 9.89
CA LEU A 177 -3.04 -7.19 8.72
C LEU A 177 -3.87 -5.95 9.09
N SER A 178 -4.94 -6.14 9.88
CA SER A 178 -5.85 -5.07 10.26
C SER A 178 -5.16 -3.95 11.05
N ILE A 179 -4.28 -4.31 11.98
CA ILE A 179 -3.46 -3.33 12.71
C ILE A 179 -2.48 -2.64 11.77
N GLU A 180 -1.74 -3.40 10.93
CA GLU A 180 -0.71 -2.87 10.02
C GLU A 180 -1.26 -1.85 9.04
N VAL A 181 -2.44 -2.09 8.48
CA VAL A 181 -3.02 -1.22 7.46
C VAL A 181 -4.02 -0.21 8.03
N GLY A 182 -4.46 -0.39 9.28
CA GLY A 182 -5.38 0.49 9.96
C GLY A 182 -6.86 0.17 9.70
N ILE A 183 -7.28 -1.08 9.89
CA ILE A 183 -8.68 -1.52 9.81
C ILE A 183 -9.38 -1.34 11.17
N ALA A 184 -10.59 -0.78 11.17
CA ALA A 184 -11.39 -0.69 12.39
C ALA A 184 -11.85 -2.11 12.87
N PRO A 185 -11.87 -2.33 14.20
CA PRO A 185 -11.65 -1.38 15.30
C PRO A 185 -10.20 -1.07 15.65
N LEU A 186 -9.22 -1.74 15.06
CA LEU A 186 -7.79 -1.66 15.41
C LEU A 186 -7.05 -0.47 14.73
N HIS A 187 -7.76 0.58 14.40
CA HIS A 187 -7.30 1.72 13.58
C HIS A 187 -6.91 2.98 14.36
N GLU A 188 -6.99 2.98 15.68
CA GLU A 188 -6.88 4.20 16.53
C GLU A 188 -5.58 4.97 16.29
N TRP A 189 -4.49 4.28 15.96
CA TRP A 189 -3.23 4.91 15.66
C TRP A 189 -3.24 5.74 14.37
N VAL A 190 -4.10 5.40 13.39
CA VAL A 190 -4.08 6.00 12.04
C VAL A 190 -4.40 7.49 12.07
N PRO A 191 -5.57 7.95 12.57
CA PRO A 191 -5.90 9.38 12.56
C PRO A 191 -4.92 10.20 13.40
N ASP A 192 -4.42 9.65 14.50
CA ASP A 192 -3.52 10.37 15.41
C ASP A 192 -2.10 10.50 14.83
N VAL A 193 -1.54 9.39 14.30
CA VAL A 193 -0.20 9.41 13.68
C VAL A 193 -0.20 10.26 12.41
N PHE A 194 -1.26 10.16 11.58
CA PHE A 194 -1.40 10.96 10.36
C PHE A 194 -1.43 12.46 10.64
N THR A 195 -2.00 12.86 11.77
CA THR A 195 -2.10 14.25 12.20
C THR A 195 -0.78 14.77 12.80
N SER A 196 -0.12 13.93 13.60
CA SER A 196 1.03 14.35 14.42
C SER A 196 2.38 14.17 13.72
N ALA A 197 2.48 13.29 12.71
CA ALA A 197 3.69 13.11 11.91
C ALA A 197 3.87 14.22 10.86
N ASP A 198 5.11 14.41 10.38
CA ASP A 198 5.33 15.29 9.23
C ASP A 198 4.62 14.72 7.98
N PRO A 199 3.92 15.57 7.20
CA PRO A 199 3.17 15.11 6.04
C PRO A 199 3.98 14.34 5.00
N ILE A 200 5.27 14.64 4.82
CA ILE A 200 6.06 13.97 3.77
C ILE A 200 6.40 12.53 4.14
N PRO A 201 7.03 12.19 5.29
CA PRO A 201 7.17 10.81 5.71
C PRO A 201 5.83 10.07 5.77
N MET A 202 4.76 10.75 6.20
CA MET A 202 3.43 10.16 6.25
C MET A 202 2.91 9.78 4.86
N SER A 203 3.22 10.56 3.82
CA SER A 203 2.87 10.21 2.43
C SER A 203 3.51 8.89 1.98
N ILE A 204 4.77 8.63 2.41
CA ILE A 204 5.51 7.40 2.08
C ILE A 204 4.87 6.20 2.77
N ILE A 205 4.58 6.33 4.07
CA ILE A 205 3.93 5.28 4.88
C ILE A 205 2.53 4.98 4.37
N ALA A 206 1.76 6.02 4.01
CA ALA A 206 0.40 5.86 3.50
C ALA A 206 0.35 5.32 2.06
N SER A 207 1.47 5.27 1.35
CA SER A 207 1.58 4.78 -0.03
C SER A 207 2.23 3.40 -0.13
N LEU A 208 3.56 3.33 -0.07
CA LEU A 208 4.33 2.11 -0.33
C LEU A 208 4.08 1.02 0.71
N ALA A 209 4.02 1.39 2.00
CA ALA A 209 3.91 0.41 3.08
C ALA A 209 2.60 -0.38 3.09
N LYS A 210 1.55 0.07 2.40
CA LYS A 210 0.25 -0.61 2.39
C LYS A 210 0.13 -1.71 1.33
N ILE A 211 1.01 -1.73 0.32
CA ILE A 211 0.91 -2.66 -0.81
C ILE A 211 1.28 -4.07 -0.39
N VAL A 212 2.46 -4.23 0.20
CA VAL A 212 3.04 -5.55 0.51
C VAL A 212 2.20 -6.36 1.51
N PRO A 213 1.70 -5.80 2.63
CA PRO A 213 0.89 -6.56 3.59
C PRO A 213 -0.36 -7.21 2.97
N PHE A 214 -1.09 -6.47 2.12
CA PHE A 214 -2.27 -7.02 1.45
C PHE A 214 -1.93 -8.10 0.44
N VAL A 215 -0.87 -7.89 -0.36
CA VAL A 215 -0.46 -8.88 -1.37
C VAL A 215 -0.05 -10.19 -0.70
N ILE A 216 0.74 -10.12 0.36
CA ILE A 216 1.17 -11.30 1.12
C ILE A 216 -0.04 -12.02 1.76
N ALA A 217 -0.94 -11.26 2.39
CA ALA A 217 -2.13 -11.85 2.99
C ALA A 217 -2.97 -12.61 1.95
N LEU A 218 -3.18 -12.02 0.78
CA LEU A 218 -3.90 -12.67 -0.33
C LEU A 218 -3.17 -13.94 -0.83
N GLN A 219 -1.84 -13.89 -0.99
CA GLN A 219 -1.05 -15.05 -1.41
C GLN A 219 -1.16 -16.21 -0.39
N ILE A 220 -1.01 -15.91 0.90
CA ILE A 220 -1.09 -16.93 1.97
C ILE A 220 -2.50 -17.50 2.05
N LEU A 221 -3.52 -16.66 2.10
CA LEU A 221 -4.90 -17.11 2.23
C LEU A 221 -5.37 -17.90 1.02
N MET A 222 -4.98 -17.50 -0.20
CA MET A 222 -5.25 -18.28 -1.40
C MET A 222 -4.60 -19.65 -1.36
N SER A 223 -3.32 -19.72 -0.98
CA SER A 223 -2.56 -20.97 -0.95
C SER A 223 -2.97 -21.94 0.17
N THR A 224 -3.69 -21.47 1.19
CA THR A 224 -4.10 -22.25 2.37
C THR A 224 -5.61 -22.42 2.49
N ALA A 225 -6.40 -21.90 1.53
CA ALA A 225 -7.86 -21.97 1.54
C ALA A 225 -8.36 -23.42 1.61
N ASN A 226 -9.39 -23.65 2.41
CA ASN A 226 -10.03 -24.95 2.60
C ASN A 226 -11.54 -24.78 2.92
N SER A 227 -12.23 -25.87 3.24
CA SER A 227 -13.67 -25.84 3.52
C SER A 227 -14.08 -24.92 4.67
N LEU A 228 -13.22 -24.74 5.69
CA LEU A 228 -13.48 -23.82 6.81
C LEU A 228 -13.37 -22.34 6.40
N THR A 229 -12.64 -22.06 5.32
CA THR A 229 -12.47 -20.67 4.83
C THR A 229 -13.82 -20.03 4.54
N VAL A 230 -14.77 -20.76 3.98
CA VAL A 230 -16.12 -20.25 3.67
C VAL A 230 -16.81 -19.65 4.90
N SER A 231 -16.70 -20.31 6.05
CA SER A 231 -17.34 -19.85 7.28
C SER A 231 -16.60 -18.68 7.93
N ILE A 232 -15.25 -18.72 7.90
CA ILE A 232 -14.45 -17.73 8.62
C ILE A 232 -14.28 -16.41 7.85
N THR A 233 -14.47 -16.40 6.53
CA THR A 233 -14.44 -15.17 5.73
C THR A 233 -15.53 -14.17 6.13
N LEU A 234 -16.62 -14.61 6.74
CA LEU A 234 -17.62 -13.72 7.32
C LEU A 234 -17.02 -12.78 8.37
N PHE A 235 -16.09 -13.26 9.20
CA PHE A 235 -15.35 -12.44 10.15
C PHE A 235 -14.62 -11.27 9.43
N THR A 236 -13.92 -11.57 8.34
CA THR A 236 -13.24 -10.56 7.53
C THR A 236 -14.22 -9.58 6.87
N ALA A 237 -15.34 -10.09 6.36
CA ALA A 237 -16.41 -9.25 5.76
C ALA A 237 -16.99 -8.24 6.75
N VAL A 238 -17.23 -8.69 8.00
CA VAL A 238 -17.72 -7.82 9.07
C VAL A 238 -16.70 -6.76 9.45
N LEU A 239 -15.42 -7.13 9.61
CA LEU A 239 -14.36 -6.15 9.86
C LEU A 239 -14.25 -5.12 8.74
N ALA A 240 -14.32 -5.56 7.47
CA ALA A 240 -14.31 -4.66 6.32
C ALA A 240 -15.48 -3.66 6.37
N ALA A 241 -16.69 -4.14 6.64
CA ALA A 241 -17.88 -3.30 6.78
C ALA A 241 -17.73 -2.26 7.90
N ILE A 242 -17.32 -2.69 9.09
CA ILE A 242 -17.07 -1.80 10.24
C ILE A 242 -16.04 -0.72 9.85
N SER A 243 -14.94 -1.12 9.18
CA SER A 243 -13.89 -0.21 8.78
C SER A 243 -14.37 0.84 7.78
N MET A 244 -15.18 0.45 6.80
CA MET A 244 -15.76 1.37 5.82
C MET A 244 -16.60 2.47 6.49
N PHE A 245 -17.50 2.09 7.39
CA PHE A 245 -18.35 3.07 8.09
C PHE A 245 -17.56 3.92 9.05
N THR A 246 -16.74 3.32 9.91
CA THR A 246 -15.93 4.06 10.89
C THR A 246 -15.01 5.06 10.20
N GLY A 247 -14.34 4.65 9.13
CA GLY A 247 -13.46 5.52 8.37
C GLY A 247 -14.20 6.67 7.68
N ASN A 248 -15.33 6.40 7.03
CA ASN A 248 -16.09 7.45 6.36
C ASN A 248 -16.76 8.43 7.35
N ILE A 249 -17.33 7.95 8.45
CA ILE A 249 -17.92 8.81 9.49
C ILE A 249 -16.84 9.67 10.14
N GLY A 250 -15.69 9.06 10.49
CA GLY A 250 -14.55 9.79 11.05
C GLY A 250 -14.00 10.86 10.11
N ALA A 251 -13.93 10.58 8.80
CA ALA A 251 -13.50 11.56 7.80
C ALA A 251 -14.49 12.71 7.62
N LEU A 252 -15.80 12.42 7.67
CA LEU A 252 -16.86 13.45 7.60
C LEU A 252 -16.82 14.42 8.78
N THR A 253 -16.61 13.89 9.99
CA THR A 253 -16.62 14.67 11.23
C THR A 253 -15.31 15.39 11.51
N SER A 254 -14.21 14.95 10.90
CA SER A 254 -12.89 15.57 11.06
C SER A 254 -12.78 16.87 10.26
N LYS A 255 -12.11 17.88 10.84
CA LYS A 255 -11.85 19.19 10.20
C LYS A 255 -10.42 19.27 9.64
N GLU A 256 -9.46 18.66 10.31
CA GLU A 256 -8.06 18.72 9.94
C GLU A 256 -7.75 17.84 8.72
N PRO A 257 -7.16 18.38 7.63
CA PRO A 257 -6.90 17.63 6.39
C PRO A 257 -6.13 16.32 6.58
N ALA A 258 -5.10 16.31 7.42
CA ALA A 258 -4.32 15.11 7.69
C ALA A 258 -5.15 14.04 8.43
N ARG A 259 -6.01 14.44 9.36
CA ARG A 259 -6.93 13.55 10.08
C ARG A 259 -8.02 12.99 9.15
N VAL A 260 -8.54 13.81 8.25
CA VAL A 260 -9.47 13.35 7.19
C VAL A 260 -8.81 12.28 6.34
N LEU A 261 -7.55 12.48 5.92
CA LEU A 261 -6.78 11.48 5.18
C LEU A 261 -6.52 10.21 5.99
N GLY A 262 -6.30 10.32 7.29
CA GLY A 262 -6.18 9.17 8.20
C GLY A 262 -7.45 8.31 8.16
N TYR A 263 -8.60 8.88 8.47
CA TYR A 263 -9.87 8.17 8.43
C TYR A 263 -10.24 7.68 7.02
N SER A 264 -9.92 8.45 5.98
CA SER A 264 -10.10 7.97 4.60
C SER A 264 -9.23 6.74 4.29
N THR A 265 -8.06 6.60 4.94
CA THR A 265 -7.25 5.38 4.84
C THR A 265 -7.97 4.21 5.46
N VAL A 266 -8.55 4.38 6.66
CA VAL A 266 -9.35 3.34 7.33
C VAL A 266 -10.48 2.84 6.43
N ALA A 267 -11.24 3.74 5.80
CA ALA A 267 -12.30 3.39 4.86
C ALA A 267 -11.78 2.65 3.62
N ASN A 268 -10.73 3.17 2.97
CA ASN A 268 -10.17 2.59 1.75
C ASN A 268 -9.55 1.20 2.00
N MET A 269 -8.89 1.02 3.14
CA MET A 269 -8.35 -0.30 3.52
C MET A 269 -9.48 -1.28 3.83
N GLY A 270 -10.63 -0.81 4.30
CA GLY A 270 -11.85 -1.61 4.42
C GLY A 270 -12.34 -2.13 3.07
N TYR A 271 -12.33 -1.31 2.00
CA TYR A 271 -12.67 -1.79 0.64
C TYR A 271 -11.70 -2.85 0.15
N VAL A 272 -10.40 -2.68 0.40
CA VAL A 272 -9.37 -3.64 0.01
C VAL A 272 -9.49 -4.94 0.83
N LEU A 273 -9.75 -4.85 2.14
CA LEU A 273 -9.95 -6.01 3.01
C LEU A 273 -11.14 -6.87 2.57
N ALA A 274 -12.21 -6.24 2.07
CA ALA A 274 -13.37 -6.95 1.56
C ALA A 274 -13.02 -7.97 0.47
N CYS A 275 -11.95 -7.73 -0.31
CA CYS A 275 -11.50 -8.67 -1.34
C CYS A 275 -10.97 -10.00 -0.81
N ILE A 276 -10.57 -10.07 0.45
CA ILE A 276 -10.07 -11.32 1.05
C ILE A 276 -11.16 -12.39 1.05
N VAL A 277 -12.44 -12.03 1.13
CA VAL A 277 -13.52 -13.02 1.11
C VAL A 277 -13.61 -13.78 -0.21
N VAL A 278 -13.05 -13.24 -1.29
CA VAL A 278 -13.09 -13.86 -2.63
C VAL A 278 -12.19 -15.08 -2.73
N VAL A 279 -11.31 -15.34 -1.75
CA VAL A 279 -10.48 -16.56 -1.70
C VAL A 279 -11.31 -17.86 -1.68
N ILE A 280 -12.61 -17.79 -1.32
CA ILE A 280 -13.54 -18.92 -1.39
C ILE A 280 -13.97 -19.29 -2.82
N LYS A 281 -13.69 -18.43 -3.79
CA LYS A 281 -14.04 -18.59 -5.22
C LYS A 281 -12.79 -18.29 -6.07
N PRO A 282 -11.84 -19.24 -6.14
CA PRO A 282 -10.55 -19.01 -6.82
C PRO A 282 -10.67 -18.55 -8.27
N GLU A 283 -11.72 -18.97 -8.97
CA GLU A 283 -12.02 -18.57 -10.36
C GLU A 283 -12.24 -17.07 -10.54
N PHE A 284 -12.61 -16.34 -9.47
CA PHE A 284 -12.81 -14.89 -9.50
C PHE A 284 -11.69 -14.11 -8.79
N PHE A 285 -10.68 -14.79 -8.29
CA PHE A 285 -9.55 -14.18 -7.57
C PHE A 285 -8.81 -13.15 -8.41
N TYR A 286 -8.69 -13.39 -9.72
CA TYR A 286 -8.11 -12.44 -10.66
C TYR A 286 -8.75 -11.05 -10.58
N PHE A 287 -10.09 -10.98 -10.57
CA PHE A 287 -10.80 -9.70 -10.47
C PHE A 287 -10.58 -9.03 -9.10
N ALA A 288 -10.58 -9.82 -8.02
CA ALA A 288 -10.29 -9.32 -6.69
C ALA A 288 -8.88 -8.71 -6.61
N LEU A 289 -7.87 -9.43 -7.10
CA LEU A 289 -6.48 -8.96 -7.11
C LEU A 289 -6.32 -7.69 -7.96
N THR A 290 -6.95 -7.65 -9.15
CA THR A 290 -6.97 -6.45 -9.99
C THR A 290 -7.55 -5.25 -9.23
N GLY A 291 -8.69 -5.43 -8.59
CA GLY A 291 -9.33 -4.38 -7.79
C GLY A 291 -8.46 -3.90 -6.63
N VAL A 292 -7.85 -4.83 -5.89
CA VAL A 292 -6.91 -4.53 -4.79
C VAL A 292 -5.75 -3.70 -5.27
N LEU A 293 -5.05 -4.12 -6.32
CA LEU A 293 -3.86 -3.41 -6.82
C LEU A 293 -4.22 -2.01 -7.31
N LEU A 294 -5.30 -1.87 -8.08
CA LEU A 294 -5.75 -0.55 -8.55
C LEU A 294 -6.14 0.37 -7.39
N MET A 295 -6.84 -0.15 -6.37
CA MET A 295 -7.19 0.62 -5.18
C MET A 295 -5.94 1.05 -4.39
N LEU A 296 -4.97 0.16 -4.21
CA LEU A 296 -3.73 0.45 -3.50
C LEU A 296 -2.89 1.50 -4.24
N PHE A 297 -2.75 1.39 -5.57
CA PHE A 297 -2.01 2.36 -6.38
C PHE A 297 -2.72 3.73 -6.43
N SER A 298 -4.04 3.73 -6.59
CA SER A 298 -4.84 4.96 -6.52
C SER A 298 -4.71 5.63 -5.16
N ASN A 299 -4.79 4.85 -4.07
CA ASN A 299 -4.60 5.35 -2.71
C ASN A 299 -3.18 5.90 -2.51
N ALA A 300 -2.15 5.19 -3.00
CA ALA A 300 -0.77 5.64 -2.90
C ALA A 300 -0.55 6.98 -3.60
N ALA A 301 -0.92 7.10 -4.87
CA ALA A 301 -0.77 8.34 -5.64
C ALA A 301 -1.55 9.50 -5.03
N GLY A 302 -2.81 9.25 -4.64
CA GLY A 302 -3.65 10.26 -4.01
C GLY A 302 -3.10 10.74 -2.67
N LYS A 303 -2.61 9.84 -1.81
CA LYS A 303 -2.00 10.22 -0.52
C LYS A 303 -0.73 11.03 -0.71
N ILE A 304 0.14 10.67 -1.65
CA ILE A 304 1.33 11.45 -1.96
C ILE A 304 0.94 12.88 -2.37
N GLY A 305 -0.03 13.03 -3.28
CA GLY A 305 -0.48 14.34 -3.73
C GLY A 305 -1.05 15.19 -2.58
N PHE A 306 -1.99 14.66 -1.82
CA PHE A 306 -2.63 15.40 -0.73
C PHE A 306 -1.66 15.74 0.42
N PHE A 307 -0.78 14.84 0.84
CA PHE A 307 0.18 15.14 1.90
C PHE A 307 1.23 16.18 1.46
N ASN A 308 1.64 16.15 0.19
CA ASN A 308 2.49 17.20 -0.36
C ASN A 308 1.76 18.55 -0.40
N ALA A 309 0.47 18.57 -0.71
CA ALA A 309 -0.35 19.79 -0.64
C ALA A 309 -0.49 20.29 0.80
N ILE A 310 -0.72 19.41 1.78
CA ILE A 310 -0.75 19.78 3.21
C ILE A 310 0.57 20.42 3.64
N LYS A 311 1.72 19.81 3.29
CA LYS A 311 3.05 20.35 3.63
C LYS A 311 3.28 21.73 3.02
N ASN A 312 2.75 21.99 1.83
CA ASN A 312 2.88 23.26 1.10
C ASN A 312 1.76 24.26 1.41
N LYS A 313 0.79 23.91 2.25
CA LYS A 313 -0.44 24.66 2.54
C LYS A 313 -1.31 24.91 1.30
N GLY A 314 -1.20 24.06 0.29
CA GLY A 314 -2.01 24.08 -0.93
C GLY A 314 -1.27 23.57 -2.16
N ALA A 315 -2.06 23.24 -3.20
CA ALA A 315 -1.59 22.87 -4.53
C ALA A 315 -2.64 23.29 -5.58
N TYR A 316 -2.31 23.17 -6.86
CA TYR A 316 -3.18 23.59 -7.95
C TYR A 316 -4.56 22.90 -7.88
N SER A 317 -5.62 23.70 -7.79
CA SER A 317 -6.98 23.24 -7.49
C SER A 317 -7.48 22.11 -8.41
N PRO A 318 -7.32 22.16 -9.75
CA PRO A 318 -7.74 21.05 -10.62
C PRO A 318 -7.07 19.73 -10.28
N LEU A 319 -5.79 19.72 -9.87
CA LEU A 319 -5.09 18.51 -9.48
C LEU A 319 -5.67 17.91 -8.19
N MET A 320 -6.02 18.77 -7.21
CA MET A 320 -6.66 18.34 -5.98
C MET A 320 -8.02 17.67 -6.24
N TYR A 321 -8.84 18.24 -7.13
CA TYR A 321 -10.10 17.62 -7.53
C TYR A 321 -9.90 16.30 -8.27
N MET A 322 -8.93 16.20 -9.17
CA MET A 322 -8.63 14.94 -9.86
C MET A 322 -8.25 13.81 -8.88
N LEU A 323 -7.41 14.11 -7.88
CA LEU A 323 -7.06 13.15 -6.84
C LEU A 323 -8.28 12.77 -5.98
N ALA A 324 -9.12 13.76 -5.62
CA ALA A 324 -10.37 13.52 -4.88
C ALA A 324 -11.33 12.63 -5.68
N PHE A 325 -11.51 12.90 -6.97
CA PHE A 325 -12.39 12.11 -7.84
C PHE A 325 -11.92 10.67 -7.99
N SER A 326 -10.60 10.44 -8.02
CA SER A 326 -10.07 9.07 -7.98
C SER A 326 -10.43 8.35 -6.68
N PHE A 327 -10.31 9.00 -5.51
CA PHE A 327 -10.71 8.41 -4.23
C PHE A 327 -12.22 8.13 -4.14
N ILE A 328 -13.05 9.03 -4.64
CA ILE A 328 -14.50 8.85 -4.72
C ILE A 328 -14.82 7.64 -5.62
N GLY A 329 -14.04 7.44 -6.68
CA GLY A 329 -14.28 6.41 -7.69
C GLY A 329 -15.10 6.94 -8.86
N ILE A 330 -14.74 8.11 -9.41
CA ILE A 330 -15.36 8.69 -10.59
C ILE A 330 -14.64 8.18 -11.86
N PRO A 331 -15.39 7.64 -12.86
CA PRO A 331 -14.80 7.24 -14.13
C PRO A 331 -14.12 8.43 -14.83
N PRO A 332 -13.04 8.26 -15.59
CA PRO A 332 -12.33 7.00 -15.90
C PRO A 332 -11.13 6.71 -15.00
N LEU A 333 -11.05 7.34 -13.82
CA LEU A 333 -9.88 7.30 -12.95
C LEU A 333 -9.66 5.93 -12.30
N MET A 334 -8.42 5.66 -11.92
CA MET A 334 -7.97 4.38 -11.37
C MET A 334 -8.81 3.90 -10.18
N GLY A 335 -9.20 4.80 -9.27
CA GLY A 335 -10.02 4.45 -8.11
C GLY A 335 -11.42 3.91 -8.47
N PHE A 336 -12.00 4.36 -9.59
CA PHE A 336 -13.23 3.77 -10.12
C PHE A 336 -13.03 2.32 -10.53
N TRP A 337 -12.02 2.02 -11.35
CA TRP A 337 -11.74 0.68 -11.80
C TRP A 337 -11.40 -0.26 -10.65
N GLY A 338 -10.63 0.22 -9.66
CA GLY A 338 -10.36 -0.54 -8.46
C GLY A 338 -11.63 -0.97 -7.73
N LYS A 339 -12.54 -0.04 -7.46
CA LYS A 339 -13.84 -0.34 -6.84
C LYS A 339 -14.71 -1.23 -7.71
N PHE A 340 -14.75 -0.98 -9.02
CA PHE A 340 -15.54 -1.77 -9.96
C PHE A 340 -15.17 -3.25 -9.93
N PHE A 341 -13.86 -3.57 -9.98
CA PHE A 341 -13.39 -4.96 -9.93
C PHE A 341 -13.61 -5.61 -8.57
N ILE A 342 -13.47 -4.85 -7.47
CA ILE A 342 -13.83 -5.32 -6.14
C ILE A 342 -15.32 -5.69 -6.07
N LEU A 343 -16.19 -4.80 -6.54
CA LEU A 343 -17.64 -5.04 -6.57
C LEU A 343 -17.99 -6.27 -7.41
N PHE A 344 -17.39 -6.39 -8.60
CA PHE A 344 -17.62 -7.54 -9.49
C PHE A 344 -17.21 -8.85 -8.80
N ALA A 345 -16.02 -8.89 -8.20
CA ALA A 345 -15.50 -10.07 -7.51
C ALA A 345 -16.38 -10.46 -6.30
N LEU A 346 -16.84 -9.49 -5.51
CA LEU A 346 -17.73 -9.74 -4.36
C LEU A 346 -19.10 -10.27 -4.78
N ILE A 347 -19.69 -9.74 -5.85
CA ILE A 347 -20.96 -10.24 -6.39
C ILE A 347 -20.79 -11.69 -6.84
N LYS A 348 -19.70 -12.02 -7.51
CA LYS A 348 -19.39 -13.40 -7.95
C LYS A 348 -19.12 -14.34 -6.79
N ALA A 349 -18.56 -13.82 -5.69
CA ALA A 349 -18.34 -14.57 -4.45
C ALA A 349 -19.61 -14.66 -3.56
N GLU A 350 -20.77 -14.18 -4.03
CA GLU A 350 -22.06 -14.19 -3.31
C GLU A 350 -22.09 -13.24 -2.08
N TYR A 351 -21.12 -12.32 -1.94
CA TYR A 351 -21.10 -11.27 -0.91
C TYR A 351 -21.78 -9.97 -1.40
N VAL A 352 -22.98 -10.10 -1.99
CA VAL A 352 -23.75 -8.96 -2.57
C VAL A 352 -24.01 -7.87 -1.55
N TRP A 353 -24.31 -8.23 -0.28
CA TRP A 353 -24.53 -7.24 0.78
C TRP A 353 -23.29 -6.38 1.05
N LEU A 354 -22.09 -6.99 1.01
CA LEU A 354 -20.83 -6.26 1.21
C LEU A 354 -20.52 -5.35 0.01
N ALA A 355 -20.83 -5.80 -1.21
CA ALA A 355 -20.76 -4.97 -2.40
C ALA A 355 -21.69 -3.75 -2.32
N ALA A 356 -22.94 -3.92 -1.85
CA ALA A 356 -23.88 -2.82 -1.63
C ALA A 356 -23.33 -1.81 -0.60
N LEU A 357 -22.71 -2.29 0.48
CA LEU A 357 -22.08 -1.41 1.47
C LEU A 357 -20.92 -0.59 0.89
N ILE A 358 -20.13 -1.15 -0.01
CA ILE A 358 -19.06 -0.39 -0.72
C ILE A 358 -19.66 0.76 -1.52
N VAL A 359 -20.76 0.54 -2.25
CA VAL A 359 -21.43 1.59 -3.03
C VAL A 359 -21.95 2.71 -2.11
N ILE A 360 -22.63 2.35 -1.03
CA ILE A 360 -23.14 3.32 -0.05
C ILE A 360 -21.99 4.13 0.57
N ASN A 361 -20.94 3.46 1.01
CA ASN A 361 -19.77 4.10 1.59
C ASN A 361 -18.99 4.98 0.60
N SER A 362 -18.96 4.62 -0.68
CA SER A 362 -18.42 5.50 -1.73
C SER A 362 -19.21 6.80 -1.86
N ALA A 363 -20.54 6.75 -1.78
CA ALA A 363 -21.38 7.95 -1.79
C ALA A 363 -21.12 8.83 -0.55
N ILE A 364 -20.98 8.22 0.64
CA ILE A 364 -20.65 8.93 1.88
C ILE A 364 -19.29 9.64 1.76
N SER A 365 -18.38 9.14 0.94
CA SER A 365 -17.05 9.74 0.81
C SER A 365 -17.02 11.05 -0.01
N VAL A 366 -18.02 11.33 -0.83
CA VAL A 366 -18.06 12.50 -1.73
C VAL A 366 -17.90 13.84 -1.00
N PRO A 367 -18.67 14.15 0.08
CA PRO A 367 -18.58 15.44 0.73
C PRO A 367 -17.22 15.78 1.32
N TYR A 368 -16.57 14.82 1.98
CA TYR A 368 -15.30 15.12 2.63
C TYR A 368 -14.13 15.19 1.65
N TYR A 369 -14.10 14.41 0.56
CA TYR A 369 -13.06 14.53 -0.46
C TYR A 369 -13.20 15.82 -1.28
N THR A 370 -14.43 16.23 -1.61
CA THR A 370 -14.65 17.52 -2.30
C THR A 370 -14.33 18.70 -1.41
N ARG A 371 -14.64 18.62 -0.10
CA ARG A 371 -14.21 19.62 0.90
C ARG A 371 -12.70 19.70 0.95
N LEU A 372 -12.00 18.56 1.07
CA LEU A 372 -10.54 18.48 1.15
C LEU A 372 -9.87 19.07 -0.09
N ALA A 373 -10.37 18.76 -1.30
CA ALA A 373 -9.86 19.31 -2.54
C ALA A 373 -10.06 20.82 -2.62
N ARG A 374 -11.18 21.35 -2.12
CA ARG A 374 -11.46 22.78 -2.06
C ARG A 374 -10.55 23.51 -1.06
N GLU A 375 -10.36 22.94 0.13
CA GLU A 375 -9.54 23.53 1.20
C GLU A 375 -8.05 23.59 0.82
N LEU A 376 -7.55 22.60 0.10
CA LEU A 376 -6.16 22.52 -0.35
C LEU A 376 -5.95 23.08 -1.77
N GLY A 377 -7.02 23.52 -2.45
CA GLY A 377 -6.96 24.03 -3.80
C GLY A 377 -6.48 25.48 -3.83
N GLU A 378 -5.41 25.75 -4.60
CA GLU A 378 -4.87 27.08 -4.86
C GLU A 378 -4.75 27.36 -6.36
N GLY A 379 -4.33 28.60 -6.70
CA GLY A 379 -3.91 28.99 -8.04
C GLY A 379 -2.62 28.26 -8.45
N TRP A 380 -2.34 28.25 -9.76
CA TRP A 380 -1.12 27.62 -10.28
C TRP A 380 0.15 28.33 -9.78
N LYS A 381 1.09 27.55 -9.28
CA LYS A 381 2.45 27.97 -8.91
C LYS A 381 3.44 26.92 -9.44
N ALA A 382 4.52 27.36 -10.10
CA ALA A 382 5.58 26.47 -10.54
C ALA A 382 6.44 26.06 -9.34
N ASN A 383 6.03 25.01 -8.64
CA ASN A 383 6.73 24.46 -7.47
C ASN A 383 6.75 22.92 -7.49
N LEU A 384 7.64 22.33 -6.71
CA LEU A 384 7.81 20.87 -6.64
C LEU A 384 6.51 20.16 -6.21
N THR A 385 5.69 20.77 -5.37
CA THR A 385 4.40 20.20 -4.95
C THR A 385 3.48 19.97 -6.14
N ASN A 386 3.32 20.99 -7.01
CA ASN A 386 2.46 20.87 -8.18
C ASN A 386 3.00 19.83 -9.17
N TYR A 387 4.32 19.73 -9.36
CA TYR A 387 4.92 18.69 -10.20
C TYR A 387 4.69 17.28 -9.63
N ILE A 388 4.80 17.10 -8.31
CA ILE A 388 4.46 15.84 -7.64
C ILE A 388 2.97 15.53 -7.82
N CYS A 389 2.08 16.51 -7.66
CA CYS A 389 0.65 16.31 -7.87
C CYS A 389 0.32 15.96 -9.32
N ILE A 390 0.99 16.58 -10.30
CA ILE A 390 0.87 16.20 -11.72
C ILE A 390 1.27 14.75 -11.93
N ALA A 391 2.42 14.32 -11.41
CA ALA A 391 2.87 12.95 -11.52
C ALA A 391 1.89 11.97 -10.87
N ALA A 392 1.34 12.31 -9.70
CA ALA A 392 0.31 11.51 -9.04
C ALA A 392 -0.98 11.41 -9.89
N VAL A 393 -1.42 12.52 -10.49
CA VAL A 393 -2.59 12.54 -11.39
C VAL A 393 -2.33 11.73 -12.65
N ILE A 394 -1.12 11.77 -13.23
CA ILE A 394 -0.75 10.92 -14.36
C ILE A 394 -0.90 9.44 -13.98
N ILE A 395 -0.39 9.02 -12.84
CA ILE A 395 -0.51 7.63 -12.37
C ILE A 395 -1.98 7.20 -12.31
N ILE A 396 -2.86 7.97 -11.69
CA ILE A 396 -4.28 7.60 -11.56
C ILE A 396 -5.07 7.69 -12.87
N SER A 397 -4.51 8.34 -13.89
CA SER A 397 -5.15 8.50 -15.19
C SER A 397 -4.72 7.44 -16.22
N ILE A 398 -3.62 6.70 -15.97
CA ILE A 398 -3.09 5.67 -16.90
C ILE A 398 -4.09 4.55 -17.15
N THR A 399 -5.01 4.28 -16.25
CA THR A 399 -6.06 3.25 -16.40
C THR A 399 -7.13 3.56 -17.46
N ILE A 400 -6.97 4.63 -18.20
CA ILE A 400 -7.77 4.85 -19.45
C ILE A 400 -7.46 3.78 -20.52
N LEU A 401 -6.38 2.97 -20.33
CA LEU A 401 -5.98 1.87 -21.20
C LEU A 401 -6.12 0.50 -20.45
N PRO A 402 -7.34 0.00 -20.21
CA PRO A 402 -7.56 -1.15 -19.32
C PRO A 402 -6.90 -2.44 -19.79
N ASP A 403 -6.92 -2.79 -21.07
CA ASP A 403 -6.38 -4.06 -21.58
C ASP A 403 -4.92 -4.30 -21.23
N TRP A 404 -4.14 -3.24 -21.22
CA TRP A 404 -2.73 -3.30 -20.91
C TRP A 404 -2.49 -3.73 -19.44
N PHE A 405 -3.29 -3.20 -18.51
CA PHE A 405 -3.16 -3.53 -17.09
C PHE A 405 -3.70 -4.94 -16.79
N PHE A 406 -4.81 -5.32 -17.40
CA PHE A 406 -5.46 -6.62 -17.14
C PHE A 406 -4.58 -7.81 -17.50
N LYS A 407 -3.90 -7.79 -18.63
CA LYS A 407 -2.97 -8.86 -19.03
C LYS A 407 -1.87 -9.10 -17.99
N GLY A 408 -1.34 -8.02 -17.39
CA GLY A 408 -0.32 -8.15 -16.35
C GLY A 408 -0.85 -8.77 -15.06
N VAL A 409 -2.05 -8.37 -14.62
CA VAL A 409 -2.64 -8.92 -13.39
C VAL A 409 -3.09 -10.37 -13.59
N GLU A 410 -3.51 -10.76 -14.79
CA GLU A 410 -3.85 -12.14 -15.13
C GLU A 410 -2.66 -13.08 -14.89
N VAL A 411 -1.48 -12.68 -15.30
CA VAL A 411 -0.25 -13.45 -15.06
C VAL A 411 0.09 -13.51 -13.57
N ILE A 412 -0.06 -12.41 -12.84
CA ILE A 412 0.15 -12.40 -11.38
C ILE A 412 -0.81 -13.36 -10.70
N ALA A 413 -2.10 -13.34 -11.08
CA ALA A 413 -3.10 -14.24 -10.53
C ALA A 413 -2.81 -15.71 -10.86
N GLN A 414 -2.37 -16.02 -12.07
CA GLN A 414 -1.93 -17.36 -12.47
C GLN A 414 -0.70 -17.80 -11.67
N THR A 415 0.29 -16.91 -11.47
CA THR A 415 1.49 -17.21 -10.67
C THR A 415 1.11 -17.55 -9.23
N ILE A 416 0.13 -16.86 -8.66
CA ILE A 416 -0.38 -17.13 -7.30
C ILE A 416 -1.15 -18.46 -7.28
N SER A 417 -1.96 -18.75 -8.30
CA SER A 417 -2.78 -19.96 -8.37
C SER A 417 -1.98 -21.23 -8.68
N ILE A 418 -0.87 -21.14 -9.42
CA ILE A 418 0.04 -22.28 -9.67
C ILE A 418 0.83 -22.67 -8.41
N ALA A 419 0.95 -21.78 -7.43
CA ALA A 419 1.55 -22.07 -6.12
C ALA A 419 0.62 -22.90 -5.20
N ILE A 420 -0.58 -23.23 -5.64
CA ILE A 420 -1.58 -24.06 -4.99
C ILE A 420 -1.46 -25.51 -5.47
#